data_8a63dcb053a4fe4bf2fd743222132a4f
#
_entry.id   8a63dcb053a4fe4bf2fd743222132a4f
#
_cell.length_a   1.000
_cell.length_b   1.000
_cell.length_c   1.000
_cell.angle_alpha   90.00
_cell.angle_beta   90.00
_cell.angle_gamma   90.00
#
_symmetry.space_group_name_H-M   'P 1'
#
loop_
_entity.id
_entity.type
_entity.pdbx_description
1 polymer ?
#
loop_
_entity_poly.entity_id
_entity_poly.type
_entity_poly.pdbx_seq_one_letter_code
_entity_poly.pdbx_strand_id
1 'polypeptide(L)'
;MDYAIRVIRADEWEKARELRLEALQDPVAHLAFLETYEDAVTRPDAFWRERTAGASESGNGRVRQFVAETPEGRWLGTVSVLVERPDDEGGVAFGEAPTVDQTHVVGVFVREEARGSGVIDALFRAAVEWSWGVPGVRPIERVRLYVHEENKRAEAFYRRFGFVWTGVRVLMPGSGTDYDREYELVRAG
;
A
#
# COMPACT_ATOMS: atom_id res chain seq x y z
N MET A 1 1.74 22.67 -4.86
CA MET A 1 2.32 21.61 -5.73
C MET A 1 1.16 20.96 -6.47
N ASP A 2 1.18 21.00 -7.79
CA ASP A 2 0.10 20.45 -8.61
C ASP A 2 0.35 18.97 -8.86
N TYR A 3 -0.66 18.14 -8.65
CA TYR A 3 -0.62 16.71 -8.92
C TYR A 3 -2.03 16.15 -9.14
N ALA A 4 -2.09 15.02 -9.84
CA ALA A 4 -3.31 14.21 -9.95
C ALA A 4 -3.08 12.84 -9.33
N ILE A 5 -4.14 12.29 -8.70
CA ILE A 5 -4.13 10.90 -8.23
C ILE A 5 -4.77 10.04 -9.31
N ARG A 6 -4.09 8.98 -9.70
CA ARG A 6 -4.58 8.02 -10.67
C ARG A 6 -4.06 6.61 -10.42
N VAL A 7 -4.70 5.65 -11.03
CA VAL A 7 -4.18 4.28 -11.09
C VAL A 7 -2.98 4.23 -12.04
N ILE A 8 -2.01 3.38 -11.77
CA ILE A 8 -0.89 3.14 -12.69
C ILE A 8 -1.37 2.45 -13.97
N ARG A 9 -0.61 2.62 -15.06
CA ARG A 9 -0.83 1.90 -16.33
C ARG A 9 0.09 0.69 -16.41
N ALA A 10 -0.33 -0.31 -17.17
CA ALA A 10 0.42 -1.56 -17.30
C ALA A 10 1.83 -1.39 -17.91
N ASP A 11 2.01 -0.36 -18.73
CA ASP A 11 3.28 -0.05 -19.41
C ASP A 11 4.23 0.83 -18.58
N GLU A 12 3.83 1.29 -17.38
CA GLU A 12 4.62 2.18 -16.51
C GLU A 12 5.54 1.43 -15.54
N TRP A 13 5.92 0.20 -15.87
CA TRP A 13 6.70 -0.65 -14.98
C TRP A 13 8.09 -0.07 -14.61
N GLU A 14 8.72 0.68 -15.50
CA GLU A 14 10.01 1.34 -15.23
C GLU A 14 9.87 2.41 -14.15
N LYS A 15 8.85 3.25 -14.24
CA LYS A 15 8.53 4.24 -13.21
C LYS A 15 8.16 3.57 -11.86
N ALA A 16 7.40 2.48 -11.91
CA ALA A 16 7.02 1.73 -10.73
C ALA A 16 8.25 1.12 -10.03
N ARG A 17 9.17 0.55 -10.82
CA ARG A 17 10.45 0.06 -10.35
C ARG A 17 11.29 1.18 -9.72
N GLU A 18 11.47 2.29 -10.44
CA GLU A 18 12.25 3.43 -9.95
C GLU A 18 11.74 3.92 -8.60
N LEU A 19 10.43 4.19 -8.49
CA LEU A 19 9.83 4.67 -7.25
C LEU A 19 9.95 3.65 -6.12
N ARG A 20 9.83 2.35 -6.42
CA ARG A 20 10.01 1.29 -5.42
C ARG A 20 11.43 1.22 -4.92
N LEU A 21 12.42 1.27 -5.81
CA LEU A 21 13.83 1.25 -5.43
C LEU A 21 14.22 2.47 -4.62
N GLU A 22 13.66 3.64 -4.93
CA GLU A 22 13.83 4.85 -4.11
C GLU A 22 13.20 4.68 -2.73
N ALA A 23 11.97 4.17 -2.65
CA ALA A 23 11.31 3.92 -1.38
C ALA A 23 12.11 2.98 -0.46
N LEU A 24 12.76 1.97 -1.02
CA LEU A 24 13.59 1.02 -0.27
C LEU A 24 14.94 1.61 0.20
N GLN A 25 15.34 2.76 -0.31
CA GLN A 25 16.52 3.51 0.13
C GLN A 25 16.19 4.61 1.14
N ASP A 26 14.91 4.82 1.44
CA ASP A 26 14.50 5.77 2.48
C ASP A 26 15.08 5.35 3.84
N PRO A 27 15.57 6.27 4.69
CA PRO A 27 16.14 5.95 6.01
C PRO A 27 15.22 5.12 6.91
N VAL A 28 13.91 5.22 6.72
CA VAL A 28 12.91 4.45 7.49
C VAL A 28 12.33 3.26 6.71
N ALA A 29 12.92 2.90 5.57
CA ALA A 29 12.43 1.79 4.73
C ALA A 29 12.30 0.47 5.50
N HIS A 30 13.26 0.18 6.41
CA HIS A 30 13.26 -1.01 7.26
C HIS A 30 12.05 -1.09 8.21
N LEU A 31 11.39 0.03 8.50
CA LEU A 31 10.14 0.10 9.28
C LEU A 31 8.88 0.05 8.40
N ALA A 32 9.02 0.16 7.09
CA ALA A 32 7.90 0.30 6.17
C ALA A 32 7.74 -0.87 5.19
N PHE A 33 8.81 -1.60 4.92
CA PHE A 33 8.84 -2.63 3.89
C PHE A 33 9.53 -3.90 4.37
N LEU A 34 8.98 -5.05 3.96
CA LEU A 34 9.57 -6.37 4.22
C LEU A 34 10.71 -6.69 3.24
N GLU A 35 10.64 -6.14 2.04
CA GLU A 35 11.63 -6.33 0.98
C GLU A 35 12.80 -5.35 1.18
N THR A 36 14.02 -5.80 0.91
CA THR A 36 15.21 -4.95 0.92
C THR A 36 15.51 -4.37 -0.47
N TYR A 37 16.31 -3.31 -0.53
CA TYR A 37 16.79 -2.75 -1.79
C TYR A 37 17.63 -3.78 -2.57
N GLU A 38 18.50 -4.50 -1.87
CA GLU A 38 19.38 -5.52 -2.44
C GLU A 38 18.59 -6.64 -3.12
N ASP A 39 17.49 -7.07 -2.54
CA ASP A 39 16.61 -8.07 -3.14
C ASP A 39 15.84 -7.49 -4.34
N ALA A 40 15.28 -6.29 -4.18
CA ALA A 40 14.46 -5.66 -5.21
C ALA A 40 15.23 -5.32 -6.48
N VAL A 41 16.47 -4.84 -6.36
CA VAL A 41 17.31 -4.43 -7.50
C VAL A 41 17.67 -5.60 -8.41
N THR A 42 17.71 -6.82 -7.86
CA THR A 42 18.04 -8.04 -8.61
C THR A 42 16.82 -8.64 -9.35
N ARG A 43 15.61 -8.14 -9.09
CA ARG A 43 14.40 -8.63 -9.76
C ARG A 43 14.46 -8.35 -11.26
N PRO A 44 14.14 -9.34 -12.12
CA PRO A 44 14.14 -9.16 -13.57
C PRO A 44 13.02 -8.22 -14.02
N ASP A 45 13.18 -7.60 -15.19
CA ASP A 45 12.15 -6.72 -15.78
C ASP A 45 10.79 -7.39 -15.92
N ALA A 46 10.76 -8.69 -16.20
CA ALA A 46 9.52 -9.47 -16.28
C ALA A 46 8.70 -9.40 -14.98
N PHE A 47 9.36 -9.48 -13.81
CA PHE A 47 8.72 -9.32 -12.51
C PHE A 47 8.03 -7.95 -12.38
N TRP A 48 8.73 -6.88 -12.77
CA TRP A 48 8.19 -5.52 -12.67
C TRP A 48 7.02 -5.30 -13.63
N ARG A 49 7.12 -5.84 -14.85
CA ARG A 49 6.03 -5.78 -15.85
C ARG A 49 4.78 -6.49 -15.37
N GLU A 50 4.91 -7.71 -14.87
CA GLU A 50 3.80 -8.52 -14.36
C GLU A 50 3.16 -7.84 -13.14
N ARG A 51 3.96 -7.40 -12.18
CA ARG A 51 3.50 -6.70 -10.98
C ARG A 51 2.73 -5.42 -11.34
N THR A 52 3.27 -4.60 -12.24
CA THR A 52 2.65 -3.34 -12.67
C THR A 52 1.35 -3.59 -13.43
N ALA A 53 1.36 -4.52 -14.37
CA ALA A 53 0.15 -4.91 -15.10
C ALA A 53 -0.94 -5.43 -14.17
N GLY A 54 -0.59 -6.29 -13.20
CA GLY A 54 -1.54 -6.82 -12.21
C GLY A 54 -2.18 -5.75 -11.32
N ALA A 55 -1.45 -4.66 -11.04
CA ALA A 55 -1.93 -3.56 -10.19
C ALA A 55 -2.58 -2.40 -10.96
N SER A 56 -2.60 -2.46 -12.30
CA SER A 56 -3.24 -1.49 -13.20
C SER A 56 -4.73 -1.76 -13.37
N GLU A 57 -5.44 -0.88 -14.07
CA GLU A 57 -6.86 -1.09 -14.41
C GLU A 57 -7.10 -2.32 -15.30
N SER A 58 -6.10 -2.73 -16.07
CA SER A 58 -6.16 -3.94 -16.90
C SER A 58 -5.89 -5.24 -16.14
N GLY A 59 -5.52 -5.14 -14.84
CA GLY A 59 -5.34 -6.29 -13.97
C GLY A 59 -6.68 -6.94 -13.56
N ASN A 60 -6.58 -8.04 -12.80
CA ASN A 60 -7.73 -8.83 -12.37
C ASN A 60 -8.57 -8.21 -11.24
N GLY A 61 -8.27 -6.98 -10.82
CA GLY A 61 -8.98 -6.28 -9.75
C GLY A 61 -8.63 -6.72 -8.32
N ARG A 62 -7.67 -7.63 -8.15
CA ARG A 62 -7.19 -8.09 -6.83
C ARG A 62 -6.18 -7.13 -6.21
N VAL A 63 -5.52 -6.35 -7.03
CA VAL A 63 -4.54 -5.34 -6.63
C VAL A 63 -4.82 -4.06 -7.38
N ARG A 64 -4.65 -2.93 -6.71
CA ARG A 64 -4.69 -1.63 -7.34
C ARG A 64 -3.58 -0.75 -6.77
N GLN A 65 -2.81 -0.13 -7.66
CA GLN A 65 -1.78 0.82 -7.25
C GLN A 65 -2.13 2.22 -7.73
N PHE A 66 -2.11 3.16 -6.80
CA PHE A 66 -2.34 4.59 -7.06
C PHE A 66 -1.03 5.34 -6.98
N VAL A 67 -0.91 6.35 -7.81
CA VAL A 67 0.23 7.28 -7.82
C VAL A 67 -0.26 8.72 -7.83
N ALA A 68 0.52 9.59 -7.20
CA ALA A 68 0.38 11.03 -7.31
C ALA A 68 1.36 11.52 -8.38
N GLU A 69 0.85 12.01 -9.50
CA GLU A 69 1.66 12.42 -10.66
C GLU A 69 1.56 13.92 -10.92
N THR A 70 2.70 14.57 -11.09
CA THR A 70 2.75 15.99 -11.50
C THR A 70 2.37 16.14 -12.99
N PRO A 71 2.04 17.38 -13.46
CA PRO A 71 1.77 17.63 -14.87
C PRO A 71 2.92 17.22 -15.81
N GLU A 72 4.16 17.21 -15.32
CA GLU A 72 5.35 16.79 -16.08
C GLU A 72 5.55 15.26 -16.06
N GLY A 73 4.66 14.52 -15.41
CA GLY A 73 4.69 13.06 -15.35
C GLY A 73 5.59 12.47 -14.27
N ARG A 74 6.08 13.27 -13.32
CA ARG A 74 6.84 12.76 -12.16
C ARG A 74 5.91 12.21 -11.09
N TRP A 75 6.22 11.04 -10.57
CA TRP A 75 5.49 10.46 -9.45
C TRP A 75 6.05 10.96 -8.11
N LEU A 76 5.17 11.51 -7.28
CA LEU A 76 5.48 12.07 -5.96
C LEU A 76 5.30 11.06 -4.83
N GLY A 77 4.50 10.05 -5.06
CA GLY A 77 4.22 9.01 -4.08
C GLY A 77 3.29 7.94 -4.62
N THR A 78 3.09 6.91 -3.84
CA THR A 78 2.29 5.75 -4.22
C THR A 78 1.65 5.09 -3.01
N VAL A 79 0.58 4.35 -3.27
CA VAL A 79 -0.08 3.41 -2.35
C VAL A 79 -0.63 2.24 -3.15
N SER A 80 -0.51 1.04 -2.62
CA SER A 80 -1.12 -0.16 -3.20
C SER A 80 -2.19 -0.72 -2.28
N VAL A 81 -3.22 -1.31 -2.87
CA VAL A 81 -4.35 -1.92 -2.16
C VAL A 81 -4.53 -3.34 -2.65
N LEU A 82 -4.57 -4.29 -1.73
CA LEU A 82 -4.81 -5.70 -1.98
C LEU A 82 -6.24 -6.04 -1.54
N VAL A 83 -6.97 -6.82 -2.35
CA VAL A 83 -8.25 -7.41 -1.94
C VAL A 83 -7.97 -8.73 -1.23
N GLU A 84 -8.48 -8.88 -0.04
CA GLU A 84 -8.34 -10.08 0.78
C GLU A 84 -9.73 -10.58 1.21
N ARG A 85 -10.00 -11.85 0.95
CA ARG A 85 -11.27 -12.49 1.32
C ARG A 85 -10.99 -13.76 2.12
N PRO A 86 -11.87 -14.12 3.09
CA PRO A 86 -11.71 -15.33 3.89
C PRO A 86 -11.60 -16.60 3.06
N ASP A 87 -12.26 -16.62 1.91
CA ASP A 87 -12.35 -17.80 1.03
C ASP A 87 -11.19 -17.85 0.00
N ASP A 88 -10.22 -16.95 0.08
CA ASP A 88 -9.09 -16.91 -0.86
C ASP A 88 -8.07 -18.01 -0.54
N GLU A 89 -7.84 -18.91 -1.49
CA GLU A 89 -6.89 -20.02 -1.33
C GLU A 89 -5.42 -19.56 -1.29
N GLY A 90 -5.12 -18.36 -1.79
CA GLY A 90 -3.76 -17.83 -1.90
C GLY A 90 -3.17 -17.25 -0.61
N GLY A 91 -3.93 -17.23 0.49
CA GLY A 91 -3.50 -16.61 1.74
C GLY A 91 -3.38 -15.08 1.65
N VAL A 92 -2.67 -14.50 2.58
CA VAL A 92 -2.41 -13.05 2.66
C VAL A 92 -0.94 -12.73 2.43
N ALA A 93 -0.67 -11.55 1.90
CA ALA A 93 0.69 -11.09 1.68
C ALA A 93 1.44 -10.87 3.01
N PHE A 94 0.75 -10.46 4.04
CA PHE A 94 1.29 -10.23 5.38
C PHE A 94 0.15 -10.13 6.40
N GLY A 95 0.43 -10.52 7.64
CA GLY A 95 -0.48 -10.38 8.77
C GLY A 95 -1.44 -11.55 8.95
N GLU A 96 -2.48 -11.32 9.72
CA GLU A 96 -3.50 -12.31 10.05
C GLU A 96 -4.39 -12.64 8.85
N ALA A 97 -4.88 -13.88 8.77
CA ALA A 97 -5.86 -14.26 7.78
C ALA A 97 -7.15 -13.41 7.92
N PRO A 98 -7.78 -12.99 6.81
CA PRO A 98 -8.98 -12.19 6.87
C PRO A 98 -10.16 -13.02 7.41
N THR A 99 -10.96 -12.41 8.29
CA THR A 99 -12.22 -12.98 8.79
C THR A 99 -13.45 -12.37 8.12
N VAL A 100 -13.25 -11.28 7.39
CA VAL A 100 -14.25 -10.55 6.61
C VAL A 100 -13.69 -10.18 5.25
N ASP A 101 -14.55 -9.81 4.31
CA ASP A 101 -14.10 -9.23 3.04
C ASP A 101 -13.49 -7.86 3.29
N GLN A 102 -12.22 -7.71 2.99
CA GLN A 102 -11.44 -6.53 3.32
C GLN A 102 -10.45 -6.14 2.23
N THR A 103 -9.91 -4.94 2.33
CA THR A 103 -8.71 -4.55 1.59
C THR A 103 -7.55 -4.29 2.54
N HIS A 104 -6.34 -4.41 2.02
CA HIS A 104 -5.10 -4.21 2.76
C HIS A 104 -4.23 -3.18 2.04
N VAL A 105 -4.00 -2.06 2.67
CA VAL A 105 -3.13 -1.00 2.15
C VAL A 105 -1.68 -1.34 2.45
N VAL A 106 -0.86 -1.38 1.39
CA VAL A 106 0.56 -1.71 1.44
C VAL A 106 1.38 -0.76 0.55
N GLY A 107 2.70 -0.80 0.65
CA GLY A 107 3.59 -0.12 -0.27
C GLY A 107 3.45 1.40 -0.26
N VAL A 108 3.17 1.97 0.91
CA VAL A 108 2.99 3.42 1.08
C VAL A 108 4.33 4.14 1.05
N PHE A 109 4.47 5.06 0.11
CA PHE A 109 5.66 5.91 0.01
C PHE A 109 5.30 7.29 -0.54
N VAL A 110 5.94 8.32 -0.01
CA VAL A 110 5.90 9.71 -0.53
C VAL A 110 7.32 10.25 -0.53
N ARG A 111 7.75 10.76 -1.68
CA ARG A 111 9.06 11.42 -1.85
C ARG A 111 9.23 12.53 -0.83
N GLU A 112 10.46 12.72 -0.35
CA GLU A 112 10.76 13.66 0.73
C GLU A 112 10.24 15.07 0.45
N GLU A 113 10.46 15.59 -0.77
CA GLU A 113 10.01 16.90 -1.19
C GLU A 113 8.50 17.10 -1.27
N ALA A 114 7.74 16.00 -1.32
CA ALA A 114 6.27 16.02 -1.35
C ALA A 114 5.64 15.76 0.03
N ARG A 115 6.43 15.49 1.05
CA ARG A 115 5.93 15.28 2.42
C ARG A 115 5.35 16.57 2.99
N GLY A 116 4.21 16.45 3.66
CA GLY A 116 3.50 17.61 4.21
C GLY A 116 2.67 18.41 3.19
N SER A 117 2.67 18.04 1.90
CA SER A 117 1.91 18.72 0.86
C SER A 117 0.47 18.22 0.66
N GLY A 118 0.02 17.23 1.45
CA GLY A 118 -1.29 16.60 1.29
C GLY A 118 -1.34 15.43 0.31
N VAL A 119 -0.24 15.10 -0.37
CA VAL A 119 -0.15 13.95 -1.31
C VAL A 119 -0.57 12.65 -0.65
N ILE A 120 -0.10 12.37 0.58
CA ILE A 120 -0.45 11.14 1.27
C ILE A 120 -1.94 11.05 1.58
N ASP A 121 -2.57 12.16 2.00
CA ASP A 121 -4.02 12.23 2.27
C ASP A 121 -4.83 11.95 1.00
N ALA A 122 -4.40 12.49 -0.15
CA ALA A 122 -5.06 12.29 -1.43
C ALA A 122 -4.94 10.83 -1.92
N LEU A 123 -3.76 10.23 -1.79
CA LEU A 123 -3.52 8.81 -2.10
C LEU A 123 -4.41 7.89 -1.26
N PHE A 124 -4.48 8.14 0.05
CA PHE A 124 -5.32 7.34 0.95
C PHE A 124 -6.82 7.50 0.67
N ARG A 125 -7.29 8.72 0.33
CA ARG A 125 -8.69 8.89 -0.08
C ARG A 125 -9.01 8.05 -1.31
N ALA A 126 -8.18 8.08 -2.34
CA ALA A 126 -8.37 7.27 -3.54
C ALA A 126 -8.35 5.76 -3.24
N ALA A 127 -7.42 5.30 -2.41
CA ALA A 127 -7.32 3.91 -1.99
C ALA A 127 -8.56 3.43 -1.22
N VAL A 128 -9.04 4.23 -0.28
CA VAL A 128 -10.23 3.92 0.54
C VAL A 128 -11.51 3.97 -0.31
N GLU A 129 -11.67 4.98 -1.16
CA GLU A 129 -12.81 5.10 -2.08
C GLU A 129 -12.87 3.90 -3.03
N TRP A 130 -11.74 3.52 -3.62
CA TRP A 130 -11.67 2.33 -4.45
C TRP A 130 -12.04 1.07 -3.67
N SER A 131 -11.55 0.92 -2.44
CA SER A 131 -11.85 -0.24 -1.59
C SER A 131 -13.36 -0.42 -1.39
N TRP A 132 -14.07 0.67 -1.16
CA TRP A 132 -15.53 0.64 -0.98
C TRP A 132 -16.29 0.29 -2.27
N GLY A 133 -15.69 0.49 -3.42
CA GLY A 133 -16.24 0.16 -4.74
C GLY A 133 -15.83 -1.20 -5.30
N VAL A 134 -15.01 -1.98 -4.60
CA VAL A 134 -14.55 -3.29 -5.08
C VAL A 134 -15.73 -4.23 -5.29
N PRO A 135 -15.93 -4.75 -6.53
CA PRO A 135 -17.04 -5.64 -6.82
C PRO A 135 -16.87 -7.01 -6.16
N GLY A 136 -17.97 -7.62 -5.75
CA GLY A 136 -17.98 -8.95 -5.16
C GLY A 136 -19.36 -9.35 -4.66
N VAL A 137 -19.51 -10.61 -4.26
CA VAL A 137 -20.75 -11.12 -3.67
C VAL A 137 -21.06 -10.43 -2.35
N ARG A 138 -20.01 -10.12 -1.59
CA ARG A 138 -20.09 -9.37 -0.33
C ARG A 138 -19.32 -8.06 -0.47
N PRO A 139 -19.80 -6.97 0.13
CA PRO A 139 -19.08 -5.69 0.12
C PRO A 139 -17.80 -5.79 0.97
N ILE A 140 -16.83 -4.95 0.67
CA ILE A 140 -15.69 -4.74 1.55
C ILE A 140 -16.18 -4.10 2.85
N GLU A 141 -15.85 -4.71 3.98
CA GLU A 141 -16.29 -4.28 5.31
C GLU A 141 -15.29 -3.35 5.99
N ARG A 142 -13.99 -3.56 5.73
CA ARG A 142 -12.92 -2.73 6.28
C ARG A 142 -11.73 -2.59 5.34
N VAL A 143 -10.98 -1.52 5.54
CA VAL A 143 -9.63 -1.32 5.00
C VAL A 143 -8.65 -1.50 6.15
N ARG A 144 -7.69 -2.40 6.02
CA ARG A 144 -6.64 -2.58 7.03
C ARG A 144 -5.27 -2.16 6.52
N LEU A 145 -4.38 -1.93 7.44
CA LEU A 145 -2.95 -1.77 7.22
C LEU A 145 -2.16 -2.24 8.45
N TYR A 146 -0.88 -2.48 8.24
CA TYR A 146 0.06 -2.73 9.32
C TYR A 146 1.09 -1.61 9.38
N VAL A 147 1.50 -1.24 10.59
CA VAL A 147 2.53 -0.24 10.82
C VAL A 147 3.48 -0.72 11.92
N HIS A 148 4.77 -0.62 11.65
CA HIS A 148 5.80 -0.95 12.62
C HIS A 148 5.64 -0.08 13.87
N GLU A 149 5.71 -0.68 15.06
CA GLU A 149 5.44 0.03 16.31
C GLU A 149 6.42 1.18 16.61
N GLU A 150 7.58 1.20 15.97
CA GLU A 150 8.54 2.32 16.05
C GLU A 150 8.29 3.39 14.97
N ASN A 151 7.47 3.13 13.95
CA ASN A 151 7.16 4.11 12.91
C ASN A 151 6.08 5.10 13.37
N LYS A 152 6.41 5.91 14.37
CA LYS A 152 5.48 6.86 15.01
C LYS A 152 4.90 7.90 14.06
N ARG A 153 5.67 8.25 13.02
CA ARG A 153 5.21 9.21 12.00
C ARG A 153 4.07 8.63 11.17
N ALA A 154 4.23 7.41 10.68
CA ALA A 154 3.18 6.73 9.92
C ALA A 154 1.96 6.45 10.81
N GLU A 155 2.17 5.95 12.04
CA GLU A 155 1.10 5.71 13.01
C GLU A 155 0.27 6.98 13.27
N ALA A 156 0.91 8.13 13.48
CA ALA A 156 0.25 9.40 13.69
C ALA A 156 -0.60 9.83 12.48
N PHE A 157 -0.09 9.61 11.26
CA PHE A 157 -0.85 9.85 10.04
C PHE A 157 -2.09 8.96 9.96
N TYR A 158 -1.95 7.64 10.17
CA TYR A 158 -3.07 6.71 10.06
C TYR A 158 -4.18 7.03 11.05
N ARG A 159 -3.83 7.35 12.30
CA ARG A 159 -4.79 7.79 13.32
C ARG A 159 -5.50 9.09 12.92
N ARG A 160 -4.76 10.08 12.42
CA ARG A 160 -5.35 11.34 11.94
C ARG A 160 -6.30 11.11 10.77
N PHE A 161 -5.98 10.18 9.88
CA PHE A 161 -6.81 9.83 8.73
C PHE A 161 -8.12 9.14 9.14
N GLY A 162 -8.15 8.50 10.31
CA GLY A 162 -9.33 7.84 10.86
C GLY A 162 -9.18 6.35 11.11
N PHE A 163 -7.99 5.78 10.87
CA PHE A 163 -7.72 4.39 11.23
C PHE A 163 -7.60 4.21 12.74
N VAL A 164 -8.10 3.08 13.22
CA VAL A 164 -8.11 2.70 14.65
C VAL A 164 -7.30 1.43 14.83
N TRP A 165 -6.49 1.37 15.90
CA TRP A 165 -5.76 0.17 16.26
C TRP A 165 -6.73 -0.95 16.68
N THR A 166 -6.59 -2.13 16.06
CA THR A 166 -7.46 -3.29 16.34
C THR A 166 -7.10 -4.07 17.61
N GLY A 167 -5.93 -3.80 18.19
CA GLY A 167 -5.35 -4.59 19.27
C GLY A 167 -4.43 -5.72 18.78
N VAL A 168 -4.41 -6.01 17.50
CA VAL A 168 -3.58 -7.06 16.89
C VAL A 168 -2.15 -6.57 16.69
N ARG A 169 -1.18 -7.40 17.09
CA ARG A 169 0.26 -7.24 16.82
C ARG A 169 0.75 -8.49 16.11
N VAL A 170 1.52 -8.34 15.08
CA VAL A 170 2.16 -9.46 14.37
C VAL A 170 3.68 -9.28 14.41
N LEU A 171 4.38 -10.40 14.62
CA LEU A 171 5.84 -10.40 14.61
C LEU A 171 6.35 -10.21 13.18
N MET A 172 7.29 -9.30 12.99
CA MET A 172 7.93 -9.08 11.69
C MET A 172 8.71 -10.33 11.26
N PRO A 173 8.55 -10.76 10.00
CA PRO A 173 9.32 -11.89 9.47
C PRO A 173 10.83 -11.65 9.59
N GLY A 174 11.54 -12.64 10.14
CA GLY A 174 12.99 -12.56 10.32
C GLY A 174 13.46 -11.74 11.52
N SER A 175 12.55 -11.08 12.25
CA SER A 175 12.84 -10.41 13.51
C SER A 175 12.34 -11.25 14.70
N GLY A 176 13.09 -11.27 15.78
CA GLY A 176 12.67 -11.89 17.04
C GLY A 176 11.93 -10.94 18.00
N THR A 177 11.92 -9.63 17.71
CA THR A 177 11.51 -8.59 18.66
C THR A 177 10.63 -7.50 18.07
N ASP A 178 10.59 -7.37 16.74
CA ASP A 178 9.93 -6.26 16.10
C ASP A 178 8.50 -6.63 15.71
N TYR A 179 7.56 -5.76 16.00
CA TYR A 179 6.15 -5.98 15.78
C TYR A 179 5.53 -4.89 14.91
N ASP A 180 4.61 -5.32 14.06
CA ASP A 180 3.67 -4.45 13.38
C ASP A 180 2.32 -4.48 14.07
N ARG A 181 1.67 -3.32 14.14
CA ARG A 181 0.31 -3.14 14.67
C ARG A 181 -0.68 -3.06 13.53
N GLU A 182 -1.78 -3.81 13.64
CA GLU A 182 -2.90 -3.71 12.71
C GLU A 182 -3.77 -2.49 13.03
N TYR A 183 -4.05 -1.69 12.00
CA TYR A 183 -5.03 -0.61 12.04
C TYR A 183 -6.10 -0.86 11.01
N GLU A 184 -7.33 -0.45 11.31
CA GLU A 184 -8.46 -0.59 10.43
C GLU A 184 -9.27 0.69 10.29
N LEU A 185 -9.90 0.85 9.12
CA LEU A 185 -10.96 1.80 8.86
C LEU A 185 -12.19 1.00 8.45
N VAL A 186 -13.23 1.02 9.28
CA VAL A 186 -14.47 0.28 9.04
C VAL A 186 -15.39 1.10 8.14
N ARG A 187 -16.09 0.44 7.23
CA ARG A 187 -17.10 1.08 6.38
C ARG A 187 -18.21 1.67 7.25
N ALA A 188 -18.50 2.94 7.07
CA ALA A 188 -19.68 3.55 7.69
C ALA A 188 -20.95 2.91 7.12
N GLY A 189 -21.84 2.49 8.01
CA GLY A 189 -23.12 1.86 7.68
C GLY A 189 -24.10 2.85 7.02
#